data_73aec8c9e8ff05cafdea78aa4771f3de
#
_entry.id   73aec8c9e8ff05cafdea78aa4771f3de
#
_cell.length_a   1.000
_cell.length_b   1.000
_cell.length_c   1.000
_cell.angle_alpha   90.00
_cell.angle_beta   90.00
_cell.angle_gamma   90.00
#
_symmetry.space_group_name_H-M   'P 1'
#
loop_
_entity.id
_entity.type
_entity.pdbx_description
1 polymer ?
#
loop_
_entity_poly.entity_id
_entity_poly.type
_entity_poly.pdbx_seq_one_letter_code
_entity_poly.pdbx_strand_id
1 'polypeptide(L)'
;MCLHGFMDTWRTWELVLPALERRHDVLALTLPGHAGGPRIEGPITPTVGVDAVERAMDAAGFETAHVVGNSLGGFVALQLAERGRAATVTALAPAGGWARGDESYRELLAGQASMHEQLRRVAPHAPAYLASREGRRRATEYLTTSFEHIPVDLLAHLMLGVAACSAAPAMIEHAGRVGWPLRPEKIACPLRFVWGTADRLLEWPSAAVRFRTDWFPHADWIELDGVGHAPQLDVPLETAQLVLDFTSTWAAPAPTAAVR
;
A
#
# COMPACT_ATOMS: atom_id res chain seq x y z
N MET A 1 -4.19 8.32 -7.67
CA MET A 1 -3.58 7.00 -7.91
C MET A 1 -3.59 6.19 -6.63
N CYS A 2 -3.96 4.89 -6.69
CA CYS A 2 -4.05 4.02 -5.53
C CYS A 2 -3.08 2.84 -5.67
N LEU A 3 -2.19 2.62 -4.68
CA LEU A 3 -1.13 1.60 -4.67
C LEU A 3 -1.31 0.66 -3.47
N HIS A 4 -1.49 -0.62 -3.74
CA HIS A 4 -1.74 -1.65 -2.72
C HIS A 4 -0.48 -2.13 -2.00
N GLY A 5 -0.66 -2.88 -0.90
CA GLY A 5 0.39 -3.48 -0.09
C GLY A 5 1.04 -4.72 -0.73
N PHE A 6 2.05 -5.28 -0.06
CA PHE A 6 2.72 -6.50 -0.51
C PHE A 6 1.76 -7.70 -0.54
N MET A 7 1.84 -8.50 -1.60
CA MET A 7 0.99 -9.66 -1.90
C MET A 7 -0.51 -9.36 -2.08
N ASP A 8 -0.87 -8.09 -2.24
CA ASP A 8 -2.25 -7.65 -2.42
C ASP A 8 -2.54 -7.34 -3.91
N THR A 9 -3.68 -6.74 -4.21
CA THR A 9 -4.12 -6.32 -5.55
C THR A 9 -4.81 -4.95 -5.48
N TRP A 10 -5.11 -4.34 -6.63
CA TRP A 10 -5.87 -3.09 -6.70
C TRP A 10 -7.23 -3.15 -5.98
N ARG A 11 -7.83 -4.35 -5.84
CA ARG A 11 -9.15 -4.53 -5.21
C ARG A 11 -9.18 -4.21 -3.71
N THR A 12 -8.03 -4.09 -3.05
CA THR A 12 -7.98 -3.59 -1.67
C THR A 12 -8.57 -2.19 -1.52
N TRP A 13 -8.68 -1.44 -2.64
CA TRP A 13 -9.25 -0.09 -2.69
C TRP A 13 -10.75 -0.08 -3.02
N GLU A 14 -11.35 -1.22 -3.30
CA GLU A 14 -12.73 -1.35 -3.80
C GLU A 14 -13.77 -0.62 -2.92
N LEU A 15 -13.57 -0.63 -1.60
CA LEU A 15 -14.48 0.04 -0.66
C LEU A 15 -14.28 1.57 -0.60
N VAL A 16 -13.14 2.07 -1.05
CA VAL A 16 -12.76 3.48 -1.04
C VAL A 16 -13.01 4.15 -2.39
N LEU A 17 -12.84 3.43 -3.48
CA LEU A 17 -12.95 3.94 -4.86
C LEU A 17 -14.23 4.75 -5.13
N PRO A 18 -15.45 4.30 -4.74
CA PRO A 18 -16.67 5.05 -5.04
C PRO A 18 -16.71 6.46 -4.45
N ALA A 19 -15.99 6.70 -3.36
CA ALA A 19 -15.88 8.03 -2.77
C ALA A 19 -14.83 8.89 -3.50
N LEU A 20 -13.69 8.31 -3.86
CA LEU A 20 -12.61 9.00 -4.56
C LEU A 20 -13.01 9.41 -5.98
N GLU A 21 -13.72 8.55 -6.71
CA GLU A 21 -14.16 8.77 -8.09
C GLU A 21 -15.15 9.93 -8.26
N ARG A 22 -15.77 10.38 -7.17
CA ARG A 22 -16.62 11.58 -7.18
C ARG A 22 -15.85 12.88 -7.36
N ARG A 23 -14.54 12.86 -7.11
CA ARG A 23 -13.69 14.06 -7.08
C ARG A 23 -12.45 13.94 -7.94
N HIS A 24 -12.04 12.73 -8.30
CA HIS A 24 -10.81 12.44 -9.00
C HIS A 24 -11.03 11.44 -10.14
N ASP A 25 -10.24 11.56 -11.19
CA ASP A 25 -9.99 10.50 -12.11
C ASP A 25 -9.01 9.51 -11.46
N VAL A 26 -9.45 8.25 -11.24
CA VAL A 26 -8.73 7.32 -10.35
C VAL A 26 -8.09 6.19 -11.15
N LEU A 27 -6.80 5.97 -10.90
CA LEU A 27 -6.05 4.81 -11.39
C LEU A 27 -5.61 3.95 -10.21
N ALA A 28 -6.24 2.78 -10.05
CA ALA A 28 -5.84 1.77 -9.08
C ALA A 28 -5.08 0.63 -9.79
N LEU A 29 -3.83 0.42 -9.41
CA LEU A 29 -2.93 -0.52 -10.09
C LEU A 29 -2.72 -1.78 -9.28
N THR A 30 -2.54 -2.91 -9.97
CA THR A 30 -1.85 -4.05 -9.38
C THR A 30 -0.36 -3.97 -9.71
N LEU A 31 0.47 -3.93 -8.67
CA LEU A 31 1.91 -3.78 -8.76
C LEU A 31 2.55 -5.00 -9.48
N PRO A 32 3.73 -4.82 -10.10
CA PRO A 32 4.39 -5.90 -10.81
C PRO A 32 4.71 -7.08 -9.90
N GLY A 33 4.60 -8.29 -10.44
CA GLY A 33 4.83 -9.54 -9.71
C GLY A 33 3.71 -10.00 -8.78
N HIS A 34 2.67 -9.18 -8.61
CA HIS A 34 1.46 -9.50 -7.86
C HIS A 34 0.38 -10.12 -8.77
N ALA A 35 -0.60 -10.77 -8.15
CA ALA A 35 -1.66 -11.48 -8.87
C ALA A 35 -2.46 -10.56 -9.80
N GLY A 36 -2.44 -10.85 -11.11
CA GLY A 36 -3.10 -10.01 -12.12
C GLY A 36 -2.32 -8.76 -12.54
N GLY A 37 -1.19 -8.47 -11.91
CA GLY A 37 -0.29 -7.39 -12.30
C GLY A 37 0.72 -7.80 -13.39
N PRO A 38 1.51 -6.83 -13.88
CA PRO A 38 2.56 -7.11 -14.86
C PRO A 38 3.59 -8.11 -14.32
N ARG A 39 4.14 -8.93 -15.19
CA ARG A 39 5.27 -9.79 -14.82
C ARG A 39 6.53 -8.95 -14.60
N ILE A 40 7.35 -9.37 -13.63
CA ILE A 40 8.70 -8.83 -13.47
C ILE A 40 9.62 -9.56 -14.46
N GLU A 41 10.21 -8.78 -15.37
CA GLU A 41 11.21 -9.30 -16.28
C GLU A 41 12.62 -9.00 -15.74
N GLY A 42 13.43 -10.04 -15.58
CA GLY A 42 14.78 -9.92 -15.04
C GLY A 42 14.84 -9.86 -13.49
N PRO A 43 15.98 -9.44 -12.93
CA PRO A 43 16.19 -9.38 -11.49
C PRO A 43 15.34 -8.29 -10.83
N ILE A 44 14.90 -8.54 -9.59
CA ILE A 44 14.21 -7.53 -8.79
C ILE A 44 15.22 -6.44 -8.38
N THR A 45 14.85 -5.20 -8.66
CA THR A 45 15.60 -3.99 -8.28
C THR A 45 14.83 -3.20 -7.22
N PRO A 46 15.50 -2.30 -6.48
CA PRO A 46 14.80 -1.41 -5.54
C PRO A 46 13.75 -0.50 -6.18
N THR A 47 13.79 -0.37 -7.49
CA THR A 47 12.93 0.56 -8.25
C THR A 47 11.88 -0.15 -9.11
N VAL A 48 11.83 -1.50 -9.11
CA VAL A 48 10.93 -2.26 -9.99
C VAL A 48 9.45 -1.83 -9.83
N GLY A 49 9.02 -1.54 -8.61
CA GLY A 49 7.67 -1.06 -8.33
C GLY A 49 7.42 0.33 -8.90
N VAL A 50 8.25 1.30 -8.53
CA VAL A 50 8.10 2.69 -8.97
C VAL A 50 8.27 2.86 -10.47
N ASP A 51 9.19 2.11 -11.11
CA ASP A 51 9.38 2.12 -12.57
C ASP A 51 8.11 1.64 -13.31
N ALA A 52 7.44 0.63 -12.78
CA ALA A 52 6.20 0.12 -13.37
C ALA A 52 5.04 1.10 -13.17
N VAL A 53 4.96 1.75 -12.02
CA VAL A 53 3.93 2.75 -11.74
C VAL A 53 4.11 3.98 -12.64
N GLU A 54 5.34 4.47 -12.83
CA GLU A 54 5.61 5.58 -13.78
C GLU A 54 5.16 5.23 -15.20
N ARG A 55 5.50 4.04 -15.69
CA ARG A 55 5.02 3.61 -17.03
C ARG A 55 3.49 3.58 -17.12
N ALA A 56 2.80 3.17 -16.07
CA ALA A 56 1.35 3.17 -16.04
C ALA A 56 0.77 4.59 -16.00
N MET A 57 1.42 5.51 -15.27
CA MET A 57 1.09 6.95 -15.30
C MET A 57 1.23 7.54 -16.70
N ASP A 58 2.38 7.27 -17.35
CA ASP A 58 2.65 7.76 -18.71
C ASP A 58 1.61 7.23 -19.71
N ALA A 59 1.28 5.93 -19.63
CA ALA A 59 0.26 5.31 -20.47
C ALA A 59 -1.15 5.90 -20.25
N ALA A 60 -1.44 6.34 -19.02
CA ALA A 60 -2.70 6.99 -18.64
C ALA A 60 -2.70 8.51 -18.90
N GLY A 61 -1.56 9.10 -19.32
CA GLY A 61 -1.42 10.54 -19.56
C GLY A 61 -1.25 11.38 -18.30
N PHE A 62 -0.86 10.78 -17.17
CA PHE A 62 -0.62 11.49 -15.91
C PHE A 62 0.85 11.91 -15.79
N GLU A 63 1.16 13.19 -15.90
CA GLU A 63 2.49 13.72 -15.58
C GLU A 63 2.76 13.65 -14.09
N THR A 64 1.82 14.09 -13.26
CA THR A 64 1.81 13.98 -11.81
C THR A 64 0.45 13.50 -11.32
N ALA A 65 0.38 12.93 -10.12
CA ALA A 65 -0.88 12.51 -9.50
C ALA A 65 -0.85 12.73 -7.97
N HIS A 66 -2.03 12.89 -7.37
CA HIS A 66 -2.21 12.60 -5.96
C HIS A 66 -2.07 11.08 -5.78
N VAL A 67 -1.18 10.65 -4.88
CA VAL A 67 -0.90 9.22 -4.69
C VAL A 67 -1.31 8.81 -3.28
N VAL A 68 -2.12 7.77 -3.17
CA VAL A 68 -2.37 7.07 -1.91
C VAL A 68 -1.82 5.66 -2.01
N GLY A 69 -1.09 5.23 -0.99
CA GLY A 69 -0.50 3.90 -0.96
C GLY A 69 -0.48 3.30 0.44
N ASN A 70 -0.75 1.99 0.51
CA ASN A 70 -0.70 1.24 1.76
C ASN A 70 0.56 0.35 1.80
N SER A 71 1.25 0.31 2.94
CA SER A 71 2.37 -0.60 3.17
C SER A 71 3.47 -0.47 2.10
N LEU A 72 3.75 -1.52 1.30
CA LEU A 72 4.64 -1.46 0.14
C LEU A 72 4.22 -0.35 -0.84
N GLY A 73 2.93 -0.22 -1.13
CA GLY A 73 2.41 0.84 -1.99
C GLY A 73 2.66 2.24 -1.43
N GLY A 74 2.65 2.39 -0.10
CA GLY A 74 3.04 3.62 0.57
C GLY A 74 4.51 3.97 0.36
N PHE A 75 5.40 2.96 0.43
CA PHE A 75 6.81 3.14 0.12
C PHE A 75 7.03 3.50 -1.37
N VAL A 76 6.34 2.83 -2.29
CA VAL A 76 6.40 3.15 -3.74
C VAL A 76 5.86 4.56 -4.00
N ALA A 77 4.82 5.01 -3.27
CA ALA A 77 4.33 6.39 -3.36
C ALA A 77 5.39 7.43 -2.96
N LEU A 78 6.18 7.15 -1.91
CA LEU A 78 7.31 7.99 -1.52
C LEU A 78 8.42 7.98 -2.58
N GLN A 79 8.69 6.85 -3.22
CA GLN A 79 9.64 6.79 -4.35
C GLN A 79 9.13 7.58 -5.57
N LEU A 80 7.84 7.61 -5.85
CA LEU A 80 7.25 8.50 -6.88
C LEU A 80 7.44 9.97 -6.53
N ALA A 81 7.24 10.33 -5.25
CA ALA A 81 7.49 11.69 -4.76
C ALA A 81 8.97 12.08 -4.91
N GLU A 82 9.90 11.16 -4.61
CA GLU A 82 11.34 11.35 -4.84
C GLU A 82 11.67 11.67 -6.31
N ARG A 83 10.88 11.17 -7.25
CA ARG A 83 11.02 11.40 -8.69
C ARG A 83 10.23 12.61 -9.20
N GLY A 84 9.52 13.32 -8.32
CA GLY A 84 8.69 14.47 -8.69
C GLY A 84 7.39 14.09 -9.42
N ARG A 85 6.97 12.80 -9.35
CA ARG A 85 5.77 12.31 -10.01
C ARG A 85 4.51 12.35 -9.11
N ALA A 86 4.65 12.73 -7.85
CA ALA A 86 3.53 12.90 -6.93
C ALA A 86 3.24 14.38 -6.66
N ALA A 87 1.97 14.80 -6.86
CA ALA A 87 1.47 16.08 -6.43
C ALA A 87 1.28 16.15 -4.91
N THR A 88 0.79 15.06 -4.32
CA THR A 88 0.76 14.80 -2.87
C THR A 88 0.91 13.30 -2.62
N VAL A 89 1.34 12.92 -1.42
CA VAL A 89 1.31 11.52 -0.98
C VAL A 89 0.50 11.37 0.30
N THR A 90 -0.46 10.44 0.29
CA THR A 90 -1.09 9.91 1.50
C THR A 90 -0.55 8.49 1.71
N ALA A 91 0.35 8.31 2.66
CA ALA A 91 0.99 7.04 2.96
C ALA A 91 0.29 6.35 4.14
N LEU A 92 -0.41 5.23 3.88
CA LEU A 92 -1.10 4.45 4.90
C LEU A 92 -0.14 3.35 5.39
N ALA A 93 0.33 3.46 6.63
CA ALA A 93 1.27 2.55 7.25
C ALA A 93 2.39 2.09 6.27
N PRO A 94 3.19 3.01 5.68
CA PRO A 94 4.16 2.65 4.66
C PRO A 94 5.29 1.78 5.23
N ALA A 95 5.77 0.81 4.44
CA ALA A 95 6.96 0.03 4.78
C ALA A 95 8.23 0.91 4.72
N GLY A 96 9.27 0.53 5.47
CA GLY A 96 10.59 1.17 5.40
C GLY A 96 10.89 2.20 6.50
N GLY A 97 9.99 2.38 7.48
CA GLY A 97 10.11 3.38 8.53
C GLY A 97 10.82 2.94 9.82
N TRP A 98 11.40 1.76 9.86
CA TRP A 98 12.17 1.28 11.02
C TRP A 98 13.36 2.16 11.32
N ALA A 99 13.72 2.27 12.60
CA ALA A 99 14.90 3.00 13.04
C ALA A 99 16.17 2.49 12.34
N ARG A 100 17.20 3.34 12.24
CA ARG A 100 18.46 2.92 11.66
C ARG A 100 19.10 1.81 12.51
N GLY A 101 19.41 0.67 11.90
CA GLY A 101 19.96 -0.51 12.55
C GLY A 101 18.92 -1.43 13.19
N ASP A 102 17.65 -1.08 13.15
CA ASP A 102 16.57 -1.98 13.52
C ASP A 102 16.37 -3.01 12.40
N GLU A 103 16.55 -4.28 12.71
CA GLU A 103 16.39 -5.39 11.78
C GLU A 103 15.10 -6.20 12.01
N SER A 104 14.18 -5.72 12.87
CA SER A 104 12.90 -6.39 13.15
C SER A 104 12.05 -6.64 11.90
N TYR A 105 12.22 -5.82 10.85
CA TYR A 105 11.60 -6.07 9.55
C TYR A 105 11.98 -7.43 8.93
N ARG A 106 13.08 -8.04 9.32
CA ARG A 106 13.50 -9.38 8.84
C ARG A 106 12.59 -10.48 9.40
N GLU A 107 12.15 -10.34 10.65
CA GLU A 107 11.17 -11.23 11.27
C GLU A 107 9.81 -11.11 10.57
N LEU A 108 9.40 -9.87 10.26
CA LEU A 108 8.22 -9.61 9.44
C LEU A 108 8.31 -10.32 8.07
N LEU A 109 9.43 -10.16 7.37
CA LEU A 109 9.63 -10.81 6.06
C LEU A 109 9.58 -12.32 6.15
N ALA A 110 10.14 -12.92 7.19
CA ALA A 110 10.07 -14.37 7.44
C ALA A 110 8.62 -14.80 7.73
N GLY A 111 7.88 -14.03 8.52
CA GLY A 111 6.46 -14.25 8.76
C GLY A 111 5.62 -14.19 7.47
N GLN A 112 5.88 -13.21 6.62
CA GLN A 112 5.22 -13.07 5.32
C GLN A 112 5.54 -14.25 4.37
N ALA A 113 6.76 -14.75 4.37
CA ALA A 113 7.13 -15.96 3.61
C ALA A 113 6.34 -17.17 4.09
N SER A 114 6.25 -17.38 5.40
CA SER A 114 5.46 -18.47 6.00
C SER A 114 3.97 -18.33 5.68
N MET A 115 3.42 -17.14 5.80
CA MET A 115 2.02 -16.84 5.48
C MET A 115 1.71 -17.12 4.00
N HIS A 116 2.58 -16.68 3.09
CA HIS A 116 2.41 -16.93 1.66
C HIS A 116 2.35 -18.42 1.35
N GLU A 117 3.26 -19.23 1.92
CA GLU A 117 3.28 -20.67 1.74
C GLU A 117 2.02 -21.34 2.32
N GLN A 118 1.53 -20.90 3.49
CA GLN A 118 0.30 -21.40 4.09
C GLN A 118 -0.92 -21.05 3.23
N LEU A 119 -1.03 -19.80 2.76
CA LEU A 119 -2.16 -19.36 1.95
C LEU A 119 -2.20 -20.06 0.59
N ARG A 120 -1.06 -20.39 -0.01
CA ARG A 120 -1.04 -21.20 -1.23
C ARG A 120 -1.71 -22.57 -1.05
N ARG A 121 -1.63 -23.14 0.14
CA ARG A 121 -2.28 -24.44 0.45
C ARG A 121 -3.77 -24.29 0.74
N VAL A 122 -4.17 -23.18 1.36
CA VAL A 122 -5.56 -22.96 1.82
C VAL A 122 -6.41 -22.28 0.77
N ALA A 123 -5.83 -21.46 -0.10
CA ALA A 123 -6.53 -20.66 -1.09
C ALA A 123 -7.52 -21.44 -2.00
N PRO A 124 -7.23 -22.70 -2.45
CA PRO A 124 -8.22 -23.50 -3.18
C PRO A 124 -9.52 -23.75 -2.40
N HIS A 125 -9.49 -23.63 -1.08
CA HIS A 125 -10.61 -23.84 -0.18
C HIS A 125 -11.14 -22.51 0.41
N ALA A 126 -10.75 -21.36 -0.13
CA ALA A 126 -11.12 -20.04 0.36
C ALA A 126 -12.64 -19.86 0.58
N PRO A 127 -13.55 -20.30 -0.32
CA PRO A 127 -14.98 -20.17 -0.08
C PRO A 127 -15.45 -20.90 1.19
N ALA A 128 -15.00 -22.13 1.41
CA ALA A 128 -15.34 -22.90 2.60
C ALA A 128 -14.72 -22.31 3.88
N TYR A 129 -13.49 -21.80 3.80
CA TYR A 129 -12.81 -21.14 4.91
C TYR A 129 -13.51 -19.86 5.34
N LEU A 130 -13.89 -19.02 4.38
CA LEU A 130 -14.54 -17.73 4.61
C LEU A 130 -16.05 -17.83 4.89
N ALA A 131 -16.66 -19.01 4.73
CA ALA A 131 -18.07 -19.23 5.09
C ALA A 131 -18.31 -18.99 6.60
N SER A 132 -17.32 -19.23 7.45
CA SER A 132 -17.43 -19.02 8.88
C SER A 132 -16.94 -17.62 9.29
N ARG A 133 -17.55 -17.05 10.36
CA ARG A 133 -17.08 -15.79 10.96
C ARG A 133 -15.61 -15.90 11.40
N GLU A 134 -15.25 -17.03 12.02
CA GLU A 134 -13.88 -17.25 12.48
C GLU A 134 -12.87 -17.34 11.31
N GLY A 135 -13.25 -17.96 10.20
CA GLY A 135 -12.42 -17.96 8.99
C GLY A 135 -12.16 -16.56 8.46
N ARG A 136 -13.20 -15.71 8.39
CA ARG A 136 -13.04 -14.30 7.99
C ARG A 136 -12.17 -13.51 8.97
N ARG A 137 -12.37 -13.70 10.28
CA ARG A 137 -11.54 -13.07 11.32
C ARG A 137 -10.05 -13.41 11.14
N ARG A 138 -9.74 -14.68 10.92
CA ARG A 138 -8.35 -15.14 10.71
C ARG A 138 -7.77 -14.64 9.39
N ALA A 139 -8.58 -14.57 8.34
CA ALA A 139 -8.12 -14.08 7.03
C ALA A 139 -7.72 -12.60 7.06
N THR A 140 -8.25 -11.83 8.02
CA THR A 140 -8.02 -10.39 8.14
C THR A 140 -7.18 -9.99 9.36
N GLU A 141 -6.77 -10.94 10.19
CA GLU A 141 -6.19 -10.74 11.52
C GLU A 141 -5.02 -9.74 11.57
N TYR A 142 -4.20 -9.71 10.52
CA TYR A 142 -3.05 -8.79 10.43
C TYR A 142 -3.37 -7.51 9.68
N LEU A 143 -4.52 -7.43 9.01
CA LEU A 143 -4.87 -6.30 8.15
C LEU A 143 -5.87 -5.36 8.81
N THR A 144 -6.86 -5.89 9.53
CA THR A 144 -7.98 -5.10 10.06
C THR A 144 -8.34 -5.51 11.48
N THR A 145 -8.97 -4.61 12.20
CA THR A 145 -9.60 -4.88 13.51
C THR A 145 -11.11 -5.12 13.35
N SER A 146 -11.71 -4.58 12.30
CA SER A 146 -13.12 -4.75 11.93
C SER A 146 -13.22 -5.36 10.53
N PHE A 147 -13.95 -6.47 10.39
CA PHE A 147 -13.99 -7.23 9.13
C PHE A 147 -15.41 -7.59 8.67
N GLU A 148 -16.41 -7.41 9.51
CA GLU A 148 -17.77 -7.86 9.23
C GLU A 148 -18.40 -7.14 8.02
N HIS A 149 -18.00 -5.92 7.76
CA HIS A 149 -18.45 -5.09 6.64
C HIS A 149 -17.76 -5.43 5.32
N ILE A 150 -16.65 -6.18 5.36
CA ILE A 150 -15.90 -6.51 4.14
C ILE A 150 -16.62 -7.64 3.39
N PRO A 151 -16.97 -7.46 2.11
CA PRO A 151 -17.61 -8.49 1.32
C PRO A 151 -16.79 -9.79 1.25
N VAL A 152 -17.46 -10.93 1.36
CA VAL A 152 -16.79 -12.25 1.39
C VAL A 152 -16.05 -12.54 0.08
N ASP A 153 -16.60 -12.10 -1.04
CA ASP A 153 -15.97 -12.25 -2.36
C ASP A 153 -14.68 -11.39 -2.47
N LEU A 154 -14.66 -10.21 -1.86
CA LEU A 154 -13.44 -9.41 -1.76
C LEU A 154 -12.38 -10.11 -0.90
N LEU A 155 -12.76 -10.65 0.27
CA LEU A 155 -11.84 -11.42 1.10
C LEU A 155 -11.30 -12.67 0.37
N ALA A 156 -12.15 -13.37 -0.38
CA ALA A 156 -11.73 -14.50 -1.19
C ALA A 156 -10.73 -14.08 -2.27
N HIS A 157 -10.98 -12.96 -2.94
CA HIS A 157 -10.07 -12.40 -3.94
C HIS A 157 -8.71 -12.05 -3.32
N LEU A 158 -8.69 -11.38 -2.17
CA LEU A 158 -7.44 -11.01 -1.47
C LEU A 158 -6.64 -12.27 -1.07
N MET A 159 -7.29 -13.30 -0.51
CA MET A 159 -6.64 -14.58 -0.18
C MET A 159 -6.02 -15.24 -1.42
N LEU A 160 -6.77 -15.31 -2.51
CA LEU A 160 -6.28 -15.86 -3.79
C LEU A 160 -5.16 -15.00 -4.36
N GLY A 161 -5.24 -13.68 -4.20
CA GLY A 161 -4.22 -12.71 -4.60
C GLY A 161 -2.88 -12.99 -3.90
N VAL A 162 -2.90 -13.16 -2.57
CA VAL A 162 -1.70 -13.53 -1.80
C VAL A 162 -1.10 -14.84 -2.32
N ALA A 163 -1.92 -15.88 -2.47
CA ALA A 163 -1.47 -17.19 -2.91
C ALA A 163 -0.87 -17.18 -4.33
N ALA A 164 -1.38 -16.32 -5.20
CA ALA A 164 -0.96 -16.20 -6.59
C ALA A 164 0.14 -15.14 -6.83
N CYS A 165 0.65 -14.50 -5.78
CA CYS A 165 1.77 -13.55 -5.88
C CYS A 165 3.08 -14.30 -6.17
N SER A 166 3.36 -14.55 -7.45
CA SER A 166 4.48 -15.40 -7.88
C SER A 166 5.85 -14.80 -7.56
N ALA A 167 5.96 -13.49 -7.45
CA ALA A 167 7.20 -12.80 -7.14
C ALA A 167 7.49 -12.70 -5.63
N ALA A 168 6.55 -13.12 -4.76
CA ALA A 168 6.69 -12.93 -3.32
C ALA A 168 8.02 -13.47 -2.74
N PRO A 169 8.48 -14.70 -3.04
CA PRO A 169 9.74 -15.19 -2.49
C PRO A 169 10.95 -14.33 -2.88
N ALA A 170 11.03 -13.94 -4.16
CA ALA A 170 12.13 -13.14 -4.67
C ALA A 170 12.10 -11.69 -4.15
N MET A 171 10.90 -11.11 -3.96
CA MET A 171 10.74 -9.79 -3.36
C MET A 171 11.13 -9.79 -1.88
N ILE A 172 10.77 -10.81 -1.12
CA ILE A 172 11.16 -10.99 0.28
C ILE A 172 12.69 -11.08 0.40
N GLU A 173 13.32 -11.93 -0.40
CA GLU A 173 14.78 -12.05 -0.43
C GLU A 173 15.45 -10.71 -0.77
N HIS A 174 14.94 -10.01 -1.79
CA HIS A 174 15.46 -8.71 -2.20
C HIS A 174 15.33 -7.67 -1.07
N ALA A 175 14.16 -7.54 -0.45
CA ALA A 175 13.93 -6.62 0.65
C ALA A 175 14.83 -6.91 1.87
N GLY A 176 15.04 -8.20 2.19
CA GLY A 176 15.94 -8.62 3.26
C GLY A 176 17.42 -8.28 3.01
N ARG A 177 17.83 -8.20 1.74
CA ARG A 177 19.20 -7.90 1.33
C ARG A 177 19.47 -6.41 1.16
N VAL A 178 18.54 -5.68 0.56
CA VAL A 178 18.73 -4.27 0.12
C VAL A 178 18.09 -3.29 1.10
N GLY A 179 17.04 -3.71 1.83
CA GLY A 179 16.26 -2.83 2.69
C GLY A 179 15.39 -1.85 1.89
N TRP A 180 15.21 -0.65 2.44
CA TRP A 180 14.26 0.35 1.96
C TRP A 180 14.97 1.67 1.60
N PRO A 181 15.65 1.74 0.45
CA PRO A 181 16.38 2.94 0.05
C PRO A 181 15.42 4.06 -0.40
N LEU A 182 15.57 5.24 0.19
CA LEU A 182 14.83 6.45 -0.13
C LEU A 182 15.74 7.67 0.07
N ARG A 183 15.54 8.69 -0.75
CA ARG A 183 16.20 9.99 -0.64
C ARG A 183 15.18 11.06 -0.22
N PRO A 184 14.90 11.18 1.09
CA PRO A 184 13.86 12.07 1.60
C PRO A 184 14.10 13.55 1.25
N GLU A 185 15.35 13.95 1.09
CA GLU A 185 15.75 15.31 0.70
C GLU A 185 15.32 15.69 -0.73
N LYS A 186 14.89 14.73 -1.55
CA LYS A 186 14.35 14.97 -2.89
C LYS A 186 12.84 15.08 -2.94
N ILE A 187 12.17 14.78 -1.84
CA ILE A 187 10.71 14.82 -1.75
C ILE A 187 10.28 16.24 -1.37
N ALA A 188 9.65 16.94 -2.32
CA ALA A 188 9.21 18.31 -2.14
C ALA A 188 7.67 18.46 -2.03
N CYS A 189 6.93 17.43 -2.40
CA CYS A 189 5.46 17.48 -2.35
C CYS A 189 4.95 17.30 -0.91
N PRO A 190 3.72 17.79 -0.62
CA PRO A 190 3.08 17.56 0.68
C PRO A 190 2.88 16.07 0.97
N LEU A 191 3.16 15.68 2.22
CA LEU A 191 3.05 14.32 2.71
C LEU A 191 2.07 14.23 3.87
N ARG A 192 1.19 13.24 3.83
CA ARG A 192 0.35 12.78 4.95
C ARG A 192 0.68 11.34 5.24
N PHE A 193 0.98 11.05 6.51
CA PHE A 193 1.12 9.69 7.03
C PHE A 193 -0.10 9.35 7.86
N VAL A 194 -0.71 8.21 7.61
CA VAL A 194 -1.84 7.70 8.38
C VAL A 194 -1.47 6.33 8.92
N TRP A 195 -1.64 6.13 10.23
CA TRP A 195 -1.27 4.87 10.86
C TRP A 195 -2.32 4.42 11.86
N GLY A 196 -2.70 3.15 11.79
CA GLY A 196 -3.58 2.54 12.78
C GLY A 196 -2.81 2.18 14.05
N THR A 197 -3.34 2.55 15.24
CA THR A 197 -2.67 2.26 16.51
C THR A 197 -2.71 0.77 16.88
N ALA A 198 -3.61 -0.01 16.24
CA ALA A 198 -3.71 -1.46 16.40
C ALA A 198 -3.09 -2.24 15.22
N ASP A 199 -2.22 -1.61 14.41
CA ASP A 199 -1.47 -2.28 13.35
C ASP A 199 -0.58 -3.38 13.94
N ARG A 200 -0.85 -4.64 13.55
CA ARG A 200 -0.12 -5.83 14.00
C ARG A 200 0.94 -6.30 13.01
N LEU A 201 0.98 -5.67 11.83
CA LEU A 201 1.94 -6.01 10.79
C LEU A 201 3.12 -5.04 10.79
N LEU A 202 2.84 -3.74 10.80
CA LEU A 202 3.81 -2.67 10.96
C LEU A 202 3.48 -1.90 12.23
N GLU A 203 3.91 -2.45 13.36
CA GLU A 203 3.51 -1.98 14.69
C GLU A 203 3.80 -0.49 14.90
N TRP A 204 2.78 0.23 15.33
CA TRP A 204 2.87 1.62 15.74
C TRP A 204 3.41 1.73 17.18
N PRO A 205 4.32 2.66 17.49
CA PRO A 205 5.01 3.58 16.56
C PRO A 205 6.33 3.04 16.01
N SER A 206 6.75 1.82 16.37
CA SER A 206 8.09 1.28 16.11
C SER A 206 8.45 1.23 14.63
N ALA A 207 7.51 0.81 13.76
CA ALA A 207 7.72 0.75 12.32
C ALA A 207 7.70 2.12 11.62
N ALA A 208 7.33 3.20 12.33
CA ALA A 208 7.25 4.57 11.81
C ALA A 208 8.42 5.49 12.25
N VAL A 209 9.29 5.03 13.14
CA VAL A 209 10.29 5.87 13.82
C VAL A 209 11.10 6.70 12.83
N ARG A 210 11.69 6.07 11.83
CA ARG A 210 12.57 6.75 10.87
C ARG A 210 11.83 7.78 10.02
N PHE A 211 10.59 7.50 9.62
CA PHE A 211 9.75 8.48 8.93
C PHE A 211 9.46 9.67 9.83
N ARG A 212 9.09 9.41 11.09
CA ARG A 212 8.60 10.42 12.01
C ARG A 212 9.71 11.28 12.61
N THR A 213 10.89 10.70 12.88
CA THR A 213 11.98 11.41 13.57
C THR A 213 13.05 11.93 12.62
N ASP A 214 13.40 11.14 11.59
CA ASP A 214 14.58 11.44 10.77
C ASP A 214 14.19 12.07 9.43
N TRP A 215 13.21 11.49 8.75
CA TRP A 215 12.93 11.84 7.35
C TRP A 215 11.85 12.90 7.18
N PHE A 216 10.74 12.78 7.89
CA PHE A 216 9.55 13.62 7.68
C PHE A 216 8.90 14.08 8.99
N PRO A 217 9.66 14.68 9.94
CA PRO A 217 9.11 15.09 11.24
C PRO A 217 8.04 16.18 11.13
N HIS A 218 8.01 16.91 10.01
CA HIS A 218 7.07 18.01 9.76
C HIS A 218 5.93 17.63 8.82
N ALA A 219 5.83 16.35 8.41
CA ALA A 219 4.69 15.87 7.62
C ALA A 219 3.40 15.91 8.45
N ASP A 220 2.28 15.81 7.76
CA ASP A 220 0.96 15.68 8.41
C ASP A 220 0.79 14.23 8.91
N TRP A 221 0.74 14.05 10.24
CA TRP A 221 0.65 12.74 10.88
C TRP A 221 -0.72 12.52 11.51
N ILE A 222 -1.38 11.42 11.12
CA ILE A 222 -2.69 11.03 11.62
C ILE A 222 -2.60 9.63 12.21
N GLU A 223 -2.98 9.50 13.47
CA GLU A 223 -3.10 8.24 14.19
C GLU A 223 -4.59 7.85 14.22
N LEU A 224 -4.92 6.66 13.71
CA LEU A 224 -6.27 6.12 13.75
C LEU A 224 -6.38 5.14 14.92
N ASP A 225 -7.06 5.56 15.97
CA ASP A 225 -7.17 4.75 17.19
C ASP A 225 -7.94 3.45 16.95
N GLY A 226 -7.35 2.33 17.39
CA GLY A 226 -7.93 1.00 17.25
C GLY A 226 -8.01 0.45 15.83
N VAL A 227 -7.44 1.12 14.83
CA VAL A 227 -7.43 0.68 13.42
C VAL A 227 -6.21 -0.18 13.13
N GLY A 228 -6.36 -1.17 12.23
CA GLY A 228 -5.30 -2.10 11.81
C GLY A 228 -4.41 -1.56 10.70
N HIS A 229 -3.68 -2.49 10.04
CA HIS A 229 -2.68 -2.19 9.01
C HIS A 229 -3.25 -1.63 7.71
N ALA A 230 -4.48 -1.98 7.37
CA ALA A 230 -5.13 -1.61 6.12
C ALA A 230 -6.35 -0.71 6.37
N PRO A 231 -6.17 0.60 6.67
CA PRO A 231 -7.28 1.52 6.94
C PRO A 231 -8.31 1.56 5.81
N GLN A 232 -7.90 1.36 4.56
CA GLN A 232 -8.79 1.31 3.39
C GLN A 232 -9.77 0.14 3.43
N LEU A 233 -9.47 -0.91 4.19
CA LEU A 233 -10.36 -2.04 4.45
C LEU A 233 -11.05 -1.93 5.80
N ASP A 234 -10.37 -1.43 6.81
CA ASP A 234 -10.84 -1.38 8.21
C ASP A 234 -11.88 -0.27 8.42
N VAL A 235 -11.56 0.94 7.94
CA VAL A 235 -12.38 2.16 8.05
C VAL A 235 -12.45 2.90 6.69
N PRO A 236 -13.09 2.30 5.67
CA PRO A 236 -12.97 2.78 4.29
C PRO A 236 -13.52 4.20 4.09
N LEU A 237 -14.62 4.57 4.76
CA LEU A 237 -15.21 5.90 4.61
C LEU A 237 -14.32 6.98 5.23
N GLU A 238 -13.75 6.73 6.39
CA GLU A 238 -12.82 7.63 7.05
C GLU A 238 -11.53 7.76 6.24
N THR A 239 -11.00 6.64 5.74
CA THR A 239 -9.84 6.65 4.85
C THR A 239 -10.09 7.48 3.60
N ALA A 240 -11.25 7.30 2.95
CA ALA A 240 -11.61 8.12 1.79
C ALA A 240 -11.67 9.62 2.13
N GLN A 241 -12.27 9.97 3.26
CA GLN A 241 -12.37 11.36 3.69
C GLN A 241 -10.98 11.96 3.95
N LEU A 242 -10.10 11.24 4.63
CA LEU A 242 -8.72 11.69 4.87
C LEU A 242 -7.97 11.97 3.56
N VAL A 243 -8.12 11.10 2.56
CA VAL A 243 -7.51 11.31 1.24
C VAL A 243 -8.09 12.53 0.55
N LEU A 244 -9.43 12.67 0.51
CA LEU A 244 -10.12 13.76 -0.16
C LEU A 244 -9.83 15.12 0.49
N ASP A 245 -9.82 15.21 1.81
CA ASP A 245 -9.50 16.44 2.53
C ASP A 245 -8.07 16.89 2.22
N PHE A 246 -7.13 15.96 2.20
CA PHE A 246 -5.73 16.27 1.91
C PHE A 246 -5.54 16.73 0.46
N THR A 247 -6.11 16.00 -0.51
CA THR A 247 -5.98 16.37 -1.92
C THR A 247 -6.68 17.69 -2.26
N SER A 248 -7.79 18.02 -1.57
CA SER A 248 -8.51 19.29 -1.79
C SER A 248 -7.71 20.53 -1.36
N THR A 249 -6.83 20.37 -0.38
CA THR A 249 -5.94 21.45 0.12
C THR A 249 -4.85 21.78 -0.89
N TRP A 250 -4.46 20.81 -1.74
CA TRP A 250 -3.37 20.91 -2.68
C TRP A 250 -3.91 20.65 -4.10
N ALA A 251 -4.42 21.72 -4.75
CA ALA A 251 -4.90 21.59 -6.13
C ALA A 251 -3.78 21.07 -7.04
N ALA A 252 -4.03 19.96 -7.73
CA ALA A 252 -3.14 19.53 -8.81
C ALA A 252 -3.04 20.65 -9.86
N PRO A 253 -1.88 20.88 -10.50
CA PRO A 253 -1.81 21.80 -11.63
C PRO A 253 -2.83 21.35 -12.67
N ALA A 254 -3.62 22.31 -13.19
CA ALA A 254 -4.61 22.04 -14.22
C ALA A 254 -3.93 21.31 -15.39
N PRO A 255 -4.56 20.28 -15.98
CA PRO A 255 -4.00 19.62 -17.15
C PRO A 255 -3.73 20.70 -18.21
N THR A 256 -2.48 20.78 -18.67
CA THR A 256 -2.10 21.64 -19.79
C THR A 256 -2.98 21.25 -20.96
N ALA A 257 -3.87 22.16 -21.39
CA ALA A 257 -4.74 21.93 -22.51
C ALA A 257 -3.87 21.49 -23.71
N ALA A 258 -4.08 20.26 -24.17
CA ALA A 258 -3.45 19.78 -25.38
C ALA A 258 -3.86 20.74 -26.49
N VAL A 259 -2.90 21.51 -26.99
CA VAL A 259 -3.06 22.32 -28.19
C VAL A 259 -3.33 21.33 -29.33
N ARG A 260 -4.57 21.34 -29.81
CA ARG A 260 -5.01 20.52 -30.95
C ARG A 260 -4.35 20.99 -32.23
#